data_602ee3e4e88b6d6cea58457933e15ee1
#
_entry.id   602ee3e4e88b6d6cea58457933e15ee1
#
_cell.length_a   1.000
_cell.length_b   1.000
_cell.length_c   1.000
_cell.angle_alpha   90.00
_cell.angle_beta   90.00
_cell.angle_gamma   90.00
#
_symmetry.space_group_name_H-M   'P 1'
#
loop_
_entity.id
_entity.type
_entity.pdbx_description
1 polymer ?
#
loop_
_entity_poly.entity_id
_entity_poly.type
_entity_poly.pdbx_seq_one_letter_code
_entity_poly.pdbx_strand_id
1 'polypeptide(L)'
;IALLLPRKVLTTAGIFHAWALGITVWGCLGWQGYLVILSYLIVGSGVTRIGKDIKEAKGIAEKRDGARGPENLWGSAATGAVCAIGQAIAPNPLWLLAYVASLSTKLADTTASEIGKAYGKSTFLITTLKPVAAGTEGAVSLEGTIAGIIGSLVIAAIGWAVGLLTSPWDLLWCAIAAFIATNIESLIGATLQEKYEWLTNELVNGINTTIGAVIAVLIVQLLQIFNLKLI
;
A
#
# COMPACT_ATOMS: atom_id res chain seq x y z
N ILE A 1 12.06 -18.06 2.98
CA ILE A 1 12.20 -16.84 2.14
C ILE A 1 12.67 -15.66 3.00
N ALA A 2 12.03 -15.36 4.17
CA ALA A 2 12.46 -14.24 5.03
C ALA A 2 13.92 -14.31 5.49
N LEU A 3 14.48 -15.51 5.69
CA LEU A 3 15.90 -15.72 6.01
C LEU A 3 16.84 -15.55 4.80
N LEU A 4 16.30 -15.66 3.58
CA LEU A 4 17.05 -15.47 2.33
C LEU A 4 17.03 -14.04 1.83
N LEU A 5 16.12 -13.20 2.38
CA LEU A 5 16.09 -11.77 2.07
C LEU A 5 17.35 -11.11 2.65
N PRO A 6 18.00 -10.21 1.89
CA PRO A 6 19.12 -9.45 2.41
C PRO A 6 18.74 -8.74 3.72
N ARG A 7 19.62 -8.74 4.74
CA ARG A 7 19.41 -8.02 6.02
C ARG A 7 19.01 -6.54 5.85
N LYS A 8 19.21 -5.99 4.65
CA LYS A 8 18.81 -4.64 4.26
C LYS A 8 17.30 -4.46 3.96
N VAL A 9 16.49 -5.54 3.99
CA VAL A 9 15.03 -5.45 3.70
C VAL A 9 14.22 -5.45 4.98
N LEU A 10 14.62 -6.24 5.96
CA LEU A 10 13.94 -6.40 7.25
C LEU A 10 14.92 -6.26 8.42
N THR A 11 14.47 -5.63 9.49
CA THR A 11 15.18 -5.69 10.78
C THR A 11 15.05 -7.09 11.39
N THR A 12 15.88 -7.45 12.37
CA THR A 12 15.80 -8.76 13.05
C THR A 12 14.40 -8.98 13.66
N ALA A 13 13.85 -8.00 14.37
CA ALA A 13 12.49 -8.06 14.90
C ALA A 13 11.46 -8.13 13.74
N GLY A 14 11.67 -7.38 12.65
CA GLY A 14 10.84 -7.44 11.46
C GLY A 14 10.73 -8.83 10.84
N ILE A 15 11.81 -9.65 10.88
CA ILE A 15 11.79 -11.03 10.38
C ILE A 15 10.77 -11.89 11.14
N PHE A 16 10.74 -11.82 12.47
CA PHE A 16 9.79 -12.61 13.27
C PHE A 16 8.34 -12.19 13.00
N HIS A 17 8.08 -10.89 12.87
CA HIS A 17 6.75 -10.39 12.55
C HIS A 17 6.34 -10.69 11.10
N ALA A 18 7.28 -10.65 10.15
CA ALA A 18 7.04 -11.10 8.78
C ALA A 18 6.70 -12.59 8.70
N TRP A 19 7.31 -13.43 9.55
CA TRP A 19 6.95 -14.83 9.66
C TRP A 19 5.54 -15.03 10.20
N ALA A 20 5.19 -14.34 11.30
CA ALA A 20 3.85 -14.43 11.87
C ALA A 20 2.79 -14.03 10.81
N LEU A 21 3.02 -12.91 10.13
CA LEU A 21 2.14 -12.43 9.06
C LEU A 21 2.08 -13.41 7.88
N GLY A 22 3.23 -13.94 7.45
CA GLY A 22 3.33 -14.91 6.36
C GLY A 22 2.61 -16.22 6.68
N ILE A 23 2.74 -16.75 7.89
CA ILE A 23 2.04 -17.96 8.36
C ILE A 23 0.53 -17.70 8.39
N THR A 24 0.08 -16.55 8.91
CA THR A 24 -1.33 -16.16 8.94
C THR A 24 -1.91 -16.11 7.54
N VAL A 25 -1.26 -15.38 6.63
CA VAL A 25 -1.75 -15.24 5.25
C VAL A 25 -1.73 -16.56 4.50
N TRP A 26 -0.66 -17.35 4.65
CA TRP A 26 -0.57 -18.68 4.02
C TRP A 26 -1.66 -19.63 4.55
N GLY A 27 -1.88 -19.66 5.86
CA GLY A 27 -2.90 -20.48 6.49
C GLY A 27 -4.32 -20.13 6.07
N CYS A 28 -4.60 -18.83 5.85
CA CYS A 28 -5.93 -18.36 5.51
C CYS A 28 -6.22 -18.32 4.00
N LEU A 29 -5.23 -17.94 3.16
CA LEU A 29 -5.40 -17.71 1.73
C LEU A 29 -4.51 -18.60 0.85
N GLY A 30 -3.75 -19.52 1.44
CA GLY A 30 -2.84 -20.38 0.71
C GLY A 30 -1.67 -19.63 0.07
N TRP A 31 -1.02 -20.30 -0.90
CA TRP A 31 0.12 -19.74 -1.63
C TRP A 31 -0.24 -18.49 -2.44
N GLN A 32 -1.48 -18.35 -2.88
CA GLN A 32 -1.98 -17.23 -3.67
C GLN A 32 -1.89 -15.92 -2.85
N GLY A 33 -2.46 -15.92 -1.64
CA GLY A 33 -2.38 -14.78 -0.74
C GLY A 33 -0.93 -14.46 -0.36
N TYR A 34 -0.15 -15.51 -0.06
CA TYR A 34 1.25 -15.33 0.30
C TYR A 34 2.07 -14.72 -0.84
N LEU A 35 1.82 -15.10 -2.10
CA LEU A 35 2.52 -14.52 -3.24
C LEU A 35 2.20 -13.02 -3.40
N VAL A 36 0.97 -12.60 -3.19
CA VAL A 36 0.58 -11.19 -3.29
C VAL A 36 1.31 -10.33 -2.24
N ILE A 37 1.30 -10.75 -0.96
CA ILE A 37 1.98 -9.98 0.10
C ILE A 37 3.51 -10.01 -0.05
N LEU A 38 4.08 -11.12 -0.52
CA LEU A 38 5.50 -11.24 -0.82
C LEU A 38 5.90 -10.31 -1.98
N SER A 39 5.07 -10.24 -3.02
CA SER A 39 5.28 -9.33 -4.15
C SER A 39 5.27 -7.88 -3.69
N TYR A 40 4.32 -7.49 -2.81
CA TYR A 40 4.33 -6.17 -2.20
C TYR A 40 5.65 -5.89 -1.46
N LEU A 41 6.13 -6.84 -0.65
CA LEU A 41 7.39 -6.66 0.09
C LEU A 41 8.59 -6.47 -0.85
N ILE A 42 8.69 -7.29 -1.90
CA ILE A 42 9.79 -7.26 -2.86
C ILE A 42 9.75 -5.97 -3.69
N VAL A 43 8.61 -5.69 -4.32
CA VAL A 43 8.46 -4.52 -5.20
C VAL A 43 8.59 -3.24 -4.40
N GLY A 44 7.89 -3.12 -3.25
CA GLY A 44 7.96 -1.94 -2.39
C GLY A 44 9.38 -1.68 -1.88
N SER A 45 10.11 -2.74 -1.47
CA SER A 45 11.51 -2.58 -1.05
C SER A 45 12.44 -2.22 -2.22
N GLY A 46 12.13 -2.67 -3.43
CA GLY A 46 12.83 -2.27 -4.64
C GLY A 46 12.63 -0.79 -4.95
N VAL A 47 11.38 -0.35 -4.93
CA VAL A 47 11.01 1.06 -5.20
C VAL A 47 11.63 2.01 -4.18
N THR A 48 11.69 1.65 -2.90
CA THR A 48 12.34 2.45 -1.85
C THR A 48 13.83 2.73 -2.17
N ARG A 49 14.48 1.86 -2.93
CA ARG A 49 15.89 2.04 -3.35
C ARG A 49 16.06 2.88 -4.61
N ILE A 50 14.99 3.08 -5.39
CA ILE A 50 15.06 3.90 -6.60
C ILE A 50 15.36 5.35 -6.21
N GLY A 51 16.36 5.95 -6.85
CA GLY A 51 16.80 7.32 -6.59
C GLY A 51 17.32 7.55 -5.16
N LYS A 52 17.87 6.53 -4.51
CA LYS A 52 18.36 6.60 -3.13
C LYS A 52 19.35 7.75 -2.95
N ASP A 53 20.36 7.86 -3.82
CA ASP A 53 21.39 8.91 -3.74
C ASP A 53 20.77 10.32 -3.82
N ILE A 54 19.74 10.49 -4.66
CA ILE A 54 19.01 11.75 -4.79
C ILE A 54 18.25 12.08 -3.48
N LYS A 55 17.61 11.09 -2.88
CA LYS A 55 16.86 11.27 -1.64
C LYS A 55 17.78 11.50 -0.44
N GLU A 56 18.92 10.82 -0.39
CA GLU A 56 19.97 11.05 0.63
C GLU A 56 20.55 12.47 0.53
N ALA A 57 20.87 12.92 -0.67
CA ALA A 57 21.36 14.28 -0.89
C ALA A 57 20.36 15.36 -0.47
N LYS A 58 19.05 15.06 -0.54
CA LYS A 58 17.97 15.95 -0.08
C LYS A 58 17.63 15.77 1.41
N GLY A 59 18.20 14.78 2.11
CA GLY A 59 17.88 14.46 3.52
C GLY A 59 16.48 13.86 3.74
N ILE A 60 15.87 13.27 2.70
CA ILE A 60 14.50 12.72 2.72
C ILE A 60 14.44 11.21 2.42
N ALA A 61 15.57 10.52 2.50
CA ALA A 61 15.64 9.07 2.35
C ALA A 61 14.97 8.34 3.53
N GLU A 62 14.47 7.13 3.28
CA GLU A 62 13.87 6.30 4.32
C GLU A 62 14.87 5.93 5.42
N LYS A 63 14.38 5.95 6.67
CA LYS A 63 15.17 5.57 7.86
C LYS A 63 15.68 4.13 7.74
N ARG A 64 16.77 3.81 8.45
CA ARG A 64 17.35 2.46 8.53
C ARG A 64 17.68 1.86 7.15
N ASP A 65 18.06 2.69 6.19
CA ASP A 65 18.38 2.25 4.83
C ASP A 65 17.20 1.54 4.13
N GLY A 66 15.96 1.89 4.54
CA GLY A 66 14.73 1.27 4.06
C GLY A 66 14.40 -0.10 4.69
N ALA A 67 15.14 -0.55 5.72
CA ALA A 67 14.87 -1.80 6.42
C ALA A 67 13.59 -1.67 7.26
N ARG A 68 12.60 -2.54 6.98
CA ARG A 68 11.28 -2.51 7.62
C ARG A 68 11.31 -3.18 8.98
N GLY A 69 10.84 -2.48 10.01
CA GLY A 69 10.60 -3.00 11.34
C GLY A 69 9.19 -3.55 11.53
N PRO A 70 8.86 -4.09 12.72
CA PRO A 70 7.53 -4.58 13.04
C PRO A 70 6.43 -3.55 12.79
N GLU A 71 6.68 -2.31 13.19
CA GLU A 71 5.77 -1.17 13.02
C GLU A 71 5.41 -0.93 11.55
N ASN A 72 6.41 -0.95 10.66
CA ASN A 72 6.19 -0.77 9.23
C ASN A 72 5.44 -1.94 8.61
N LEU A 73 5.71 -3.19 9.07
CA LEU A 73 5.03 -4.38 8.58
C LEU A 73 3.54 -4.36 8.94
N TRP A 74 3.21 -4.08 10.20
CA TRP A 74 1.82 -4.04 10.63
C TRP A 74 1.09 -2.82 10.09
N GLY A 75 1.69 -1.64 10.05
CA GLY A 75 1.10 -0.48 9.38
C GLY A 75 0.78 -0.75 7.90
N SER A 76 1.60 -1.56 7.22
CA SER A 76 1.40 -1.89 5.81
C SER A 76 0.40 -3.02 5.56
N ALA A 77 0.30 -4.01 6.46
CA ALA A 77 -0.32 -5.30 6.14
C ALA A 77 -1.36 -5.78 7.18
N ALA A 78 -1.60 -5.04 8.27
CA ALA A 78 -2.60 -5.43 9.26
C ALA A 78 -4.00 -5.57 8.63
N THR A 79 -4.41 -4.63 7.78
CA THR A 79 -5.68 -4.69 7.05
C THR A 79 -5.76 -5.95 6.19
N GLY A 80 -4.70 -6.28 5.46
CA GLY A 80 -4.62 -7.51 4.69
C GLY A 80 -4.73 -8.77 5.56
N ALA A 81 -4.07 -8.80 6.72
CA ALA A 81 -4.18 -9.92 7.66
C ALA A 81 -5.62 -10.09 8.18
N VAL A 82 -6.29 -8.99 8.54
CA VAL A 82 -7.71 -9.03 8.95
C VAL A 82 -8.59 -9.56 7.83
N CYS A 83 -8.39 -9.11 6.59
CA CYS A 83 -9.14 -9.62 5.43
C CYS A 83 -8.89 -11.12 5.19
N ALA A 84 -7.64 -11.58 5.34
CA ALA A 84 -7.29 -12.99 5.20
C ALA A 84 -7.98 -13.86 6.27
N ILE A 85 -7.96 -13.42 7.52
CA ILE A 85 -8.68 -14.09 8.63
C ILE A 85 -10.19 -14.06 8.39
N GLY A 86 -10.75 -12.92 7.95
CA GLY A 86 -12.18 -12.80 7.61
C GLY A 86 -12.58 -13.80 6.54
N GLN A 87 -11.78 -13.98 5.50
CA GLN A 87 -12.01 -14.99 4.47
C GLN A 87 -12.00 -16.42 5.02
N ALA A 88 -11.11 -16.73 5.96
CA ALA A 88 -11.04 -18.06 6.56
C ALA A 88 -12.23 -18.37 7.49
N ILE A 89 -12.76 -17.37 8.20
CA ILE A 89 -13.87 -17.51 9.15
C ILE A 89 -15.23 -17.51 8.43
N ALA A 90 -15.43 -16.56 7.51
CA ALA A 90 -16.69 -16.36 6.78
C ALA A 90 -16.39 -16.10 5.29
N PRO A 91 -16.16 -17.15 4.49
CA PRO A 91 -15.76 -17.04 3.10
C PRO A 91 -16.69 -16.15 2.27
N ASN A 92 -16.11 -15.08 1.68
CA ASN A 92 -16.82 -14.17 0.81
C ASN A 92 -15.81 -13.52 -0.15
N PRO A 93 -16.07 -13.47 -1.47
CA PRO A 93 -15.17 -12.85 -2.45
C PRO A 93 -14.77 -11.41 -2.13
N LEU A 94 -15.60 -10.68 -1.40
CA LEU A 94 -15.28 -9.30 -0.98
C LEU A 94 -14.09 -9.23 -0.01
N TRP A 95 -13.83 -10.27 0.78
CA TRP A 95 -12.61 -10.33 1.59
C TRP A 95 -11.35 -10.45 0.75
N LEU A 96 -11.43 -11.21 -0.35
CA LEU A 96 -10.30 -11.36 -1.28
C LEU A 96 -10.03 -10.04 -2.02
N LEU A 97 -11.09 -9.36 -2.46
CA LEU A 97 -10.98 -8.02 -3.05
C LEU A 97 -10.37 -7.03 -2.06
N ALA A 98 -10.88 -6.98 -0.83
CA ALA A 98 -10.38 -6.11 0.24
C ALA A 98 -8.89 -6.39 0.56
N TYR A 99 -8.50 -7.67 0.59
CA TYR A 99 -7.13 -8.09 0.79
C TYR A 99 -6.20 -7.53 -0.29
N VAL A 100 -6.54 -7.77 -1.57
CA VAL A 100 -5.73 -7.29 -2.68
C VAL A 100 -5.74 -5.76 -2.76
N ALA A 101 -6.89 -5.12 -2.56
CA ALA A 101 -7.02 -3.66 -2.58
C ALA A 101 -6.18 -2.99 -1.47
N SER A 102 -6.13 -3.56 -0.27
CA SER A 102 -5.28 -3.04 0.82
C SER A 102 -3.80 -3.01 0.45
N LEU A 103 -3.30 -4.08 -0.16
CA LEU A 103 -1.89 -4.19 -0.58
C LEU A 103 -1.61 -3.36 -1.85
N SER A 104 -2.58 -3.27 -2.76
CA SER A 104 -2.53 -2.36 -3.91
C SER A 104 -2.40 -0.90 -3.46
N THR A 105 -3.21 -0.51 -2.47
CA THR A 105 -3.15 0.82 -1.85
C THR A 105 -1.79 1.07 -1.21
N LYS A 106 -1.25 0.08 -0.48
CA LYS A 106 0.05 0.27 0.16
C LYS A 106 1.18 0.37 -0.85
N LEU A 107 1.15 -0.41 -1.95
CA LEU A 107 2.18 -0.24 -2.98
C LEU A 107 1.99 1.07 -3.74
N ALA A 108 0.76 1.52 -3.98
CA ALA A 108 0.48 2.83 -4.58
C ALA A 108 1.10 3.97 -3.76
N ASP A 109 0.83 4.01 -2.46
CA ASP A 109 1.39 4.98 -1.55
C ASP A 109 2.93 4.96 -1.55
N THR A 110 3.53 3.78 -1.40
CA THR A 110 4.99 3.62 -1.42
C THR A 110 5.60 4.10 -2.74
N THR A 111 5.02 3.74 -3.88
CA THR A 111 5.55 4.16 -5.19
C THR A 111 5.32 5.64 -5.44
N ALA A 112 4.16 6.18 -5.04
CA ALA A 112 3.88 7.61 -5.17
C ALA A 112 4.86 8.46 -4.37
N SER A 113 5.08 8.12 -3.10
CA SER A 113 5.99 8.87 -2.23
C SER A 113 7.45 8.74 -2.68
N GLU A 114 7.93 7.52 -2.96
CA GLU A 114 9.34 7.30 -3.31
C GLU A 114 9.74 7.89 -4.66
N ILE A 115 8.88 7.73 -5.68
CA ILE A 115 9.12 8.32 -7.00
C ILE A 115 8.91 9.85 -6.96
N GLY A 116 7.89 10.31 -6.22
CA GLY A 116 7.68 11.75 -6.02
C GLY A 116 8.85 12.45 -5.34
N LYS A 117 9.41 11.86 -4.27
CA LYS A 117 10.62 12.35 -3.58
C LYS A 117 11.84 12.41 -4.50
N ALA A 118 12.07 11.36 -5.29
CA ALA A 118 13.25 11.24 -6.14
C ALA A 118 13.15 12.10 -7.41
N TYR A 119 12.02 12.02 -8.13
CA TYR A 119 11.88 12.50 -9.50
C TYR A 119 10.75 13.49 -9.73
N GLY A 120 9.96 13.83 -8.69
CA GLY A 120 8.91 14.86 -8.81
C GLY A 120 9.52 16.20 -9.26
N LYS A 121 9.14 16.66 -10.45
CA LYS A 121 9.61 17.95 -11.02
C LYS A 121 8.96 19.14 -10.34
N SER A 122 7.67 18.99 -10.01
CA SER A 122 6.88 19.98 -9.30
C SER A 122 6.08 19.28 -8.22
N THR A 123 6.28 19.73 -6.98
CA THR A 123 5.64 19.15 -5.80
C THR A 123 4.74 20.19 -5.18
N PHE A 124 3.50 19.83 -4.89
CA PHE A 124 2.47 20.72 -4.35
C PHE A 124 1.87 20.13 -3.09
N LEU A 125 1.56 20.96 -2.13
CA LEU A 125 0.79 20.56 -0.96
C LEU A 125 -0.66 20.30 -1.36
N ILE A 126 -1.19 19.12 -1.09
CA ILE A 126 -2.52 18.69 -1.56
C ILE A 126 -3.66 19.63 -1.09
N THR A 127 -3.52 20.26 0.06
CA THR A 127 -4.54 21.13 0.65
C THR A 127 -4.62 22.51 0.01
N THR A 128 -3.49 23.04 -0.48
CA THR A 128 -3.40 24.43 -0.94
C THR A 128 -2.97 24.57 -2.39
N LEU A 129 -2.50 23.48 -2.99
CA LEU A 129 -1.87 23.42 -4.32
C LEU A 129 -0.69 24.38 -4.49
N LYS A 130 -0.12 24.83 -3.38
CA LYS A 130 1.09 25.66 -3.40
C LYS A 130 2.33 24.80 -3.55
N PRO A 131 3.36 25.27 -4.27
CA PRO A 131 4.63 24.55 -4.37
C PRO A 131 5.25 24.36 -2.99
N VAL A 132 5.74 23.14 -2.73
CA VAL A 132 6.47 22.79 -1.49
C VAL A 132 7.67 21.92 -1.81
N ALA A 133 8.59 21.78 -0.86
CA ALA A 133 9.73 20.89 -1.02
C ALA A 133 9.29 19.43 -1.12
N ALA A 134 10.00 18.63 -1.94
CA ALA A 134 9.81 17.19 -1.96
C ALA A 134 10.07 16.61 -0.57
N GLY A 135 9.23 15.66 -0.14
CA GLY A 135 9.31 15.06 1.20
C GLY A 135 8.50 15.79 2.29
N THR A 136 7.88 16.94 1.97
CA THR A 136 6.89 17.56 2.87
C THR A 136 5.69 16.62 3.04
N GLU A 137 5.17 16.47 4.26
CA GLU A 137 3.98 15.66 4.52
C GLU A 137 2.77 16.21 3.75
N GLY A 138 2.07 15.31 3.06
CA GLY A 138 0.95 15.69 2.18
C GLY A 138 1.36 16.34 0.85
N ALA A 139 2.64 16.31 0.47
CA ALA A 139 3.09 16.77 -0.82
C ALA A 139 2.83 15.73 -1.92
N VAL A 140 2.27 16.18 -3.04
CA VAL A 140 1.95 15.35 -4.21
C VAL A 140 2.67 15.86 -5.46
N SER A 141 2.95 14.96 -6.40
CA SER A 141 3.52 15.29 -7.71
C SER A 141 2.88 14.42 -8.80
N LEU A 142 2.93 14.88 -10.04
CA LEU A 142 2.39 14.11 -11.17
C LEU A 142 3.12 12.77 -11.35
N GLU A 143 4.46 12.80 -11.27
CA GLU A 143 5.29 11.60 -11.39
C GLU A 143 4.99 10.60 -10.28
N GLY A 144 4.83 11.07 -9.05
CA GLY A 144 4.43 10.24 -7.91
C GLY A 144 3.03 9.65 -8.12
N THR A 145 2.06 10.45 -8.54
CA THR A 145 0.69 9.99 -8.78
C THR A 145 0.63 8.89 -9.85
N ILE A 146 1.32 9.08 -10.99
CA ILE A 146 1.37 8.07 -12.05
C ILE A 146 2.05 6.80 -11.53
N ALA A 147 3.16 6.92 -10.81
CA ALA A 147 3.85 5.78 -10.21
C ALA A 147 2.95 5.03 -9.21
N GLY A 148 2.15 5.75 -8.42
CA GLY A 148 1.18 5.16 -7.50
C GLY A 148 0.11 4.34 -8.23
N ILE A 149 -0.46 4.87 -9.31
CA ILE A 149 -1.43 4.14 -10.14
C ILE A 149 -0.79 2.85 -10.71
N ILE A 150 0.42 2.94 -11.23
CA ILE A 150 1.15 1.76 -11.73
C ILE A 150 1.39 0.75 -10.61
N GLY A 151 1.83 1.21 -9.44
CA GLY A 151 2.08 0.35 -8.27
C GLY A 151 0.82 -0.40 -7.84
N SER A 152 -0.34 0.27 -7.79
CA SER A 152 -1.61 -0.37 -7.45
C SER A 152 -1.99 -1.46 -8.46
N LEU A 153 -1.85 -1.16 -9.77
CA LEU A 153 -2.16 -2.11 -10.83
C LEU A 153 -1.24 -3.34 -10.81
N VAL A 154 0.02 -3.20 -10.41
CA VAL A 154 0.95 -4.33 -10.28
C VAL A 154 0.43 -5.36 -9.26
N ILE A 155 0.03 -4.92 -8.07
CA ILE A 155 -0.50 -5.84 -7.04
C ILE A 155 -1.86 -6.40 -7.46
N ALA A 156 -2.75 -5.58 -8.01
CA ALA A 156 -4.04 -6.03 -8.49
C ALA A 156 -3.91 -7.08 -9.60
N ALA A 157 -2.99 -6.87 -10.55
CA ALA A 157 -2.71 -7.84 -11.62
C ALA A 157 -2.16 -9.16 -11.08
N ILE A 158 -1.28 -9.13 -10.08
CA ILE A 158 -0.79 -10.34 -9.40
C ILE A 158 -1.97 -11.04 -8.71
N GLY A 159 -2.81 -10.31 -7.97
CA GLY A 159 -4.00 -10.86 -7.31
C GLY A 159 -4.96 -11.53 -8.29
N TRP A 160 -5.13 -10.96 -9.47
CA TRP A 160 -5.94 -11.55 -10.55
C TRP A 160 -5.25 -12.78 -11.16
N ALA A 161 -3.98 -12.69 -11.47
CA ALA A 161 -3.21 -13.78 -12.06
C ALA A 161 -3.15 -15.06 -11.18
N VAL A 162 -3.17 -14.88 -9.84
CA VAL A 162 -3.20 -16.01 -8.89
C VAL A 162 -4.63 -16.48 -8.54
N GLY A 163 -5.66 -15.85 -9.12
CA GLY A 163 -7.06 -16.24 -8.94
C GLY A 163 -7.72 -15.75 -7.65
N LEU A 164 -7.15 -14.76 -6.94
CA LEU A 164 -7.82 -14.10 -5.81
C LEU A 164 -8.88 -13.10 -6.28
N LEU A 165 -8.65 -12.43 -7.40
CA LEU A 165 -9.63 -11.59 -8.07
C LEU A 165 -10.23 -12.37 -9.24
N THR A 166 -11.54 -12.29 -9.41
CA THR A 166 -12.28 -13.08 -10.40
C THR A 166 -12.58 -12.29 -11.67
N SER A 167 -12.65 -10.97 -11.58
CA SER A 167 -12.96 -10.08 -12.70
C SER A 167 -11.75 -9.20 -13.05
N PRO A 168 -11.47 -8.97 -14.33
CA PRO A 168 -10.48 -7.97 -14.75
C PRO A 168 -10.86 -6.54 -14.30
N TRP A 169 -12.14 -6.27 -14.08
CA TRP A 169 -12.62 -5.00 -13.52
C TRP A 169 -12.16 -4.75 -12.10
N ASP A 170 -11.88 -5.83 -11.33
CA ASP A 170 -11.34 -5.71 -9.96
C ASP A 170 -10.00 -4.97 -9.93
N LEU A 171 -9.21 -5.05 -11.04
CA LEU A 171 -7.97 -4.30 -11.16
C LEU A 171 -8.26 -2.79 -11.16
N LEU A 172 -9.28 -2.38 -11.90
CA LEU A 172 -9.69 -0.98 -11.97
C LEU A 172 -10.21 -0.49 -10.62
N TRP A 173 -11.03 -1.32 -9.94
CA TRP A 173 -11.56 -0.97 -8.61
C TRP A 173 -10.46 -0.86 -7.57
N CYS A 174 -9.46 -1.75 -7.58
CA CYS A 174 -8.28 -1.63 -6.74
C CYS A 174 -7.49 -0.34 -7.04
N ALA A 175 -7.32 0.02 -8.32
CA ALA A 175 -6.58 1.22 -8.71
C ALA A 175 -7.32 2.51 -8.31
N ILE A 176 -8.64 2.58 -8.51
CA ILE A 176 -9.46 3.72 -8.09
C ILE A 176 -9.45 3.85 -6.56
N ALA A 177 -9.64 2.74 -5.85
CA ALA A 177 -9.63 2.74 -4.40
C ALA A 177 -8.27 3.18 -3.84
N ALA A 178 -7.17 2.67 -4.40
CA ALA A 178 -5.82 3.07 -4.03
C ALA A 178 -5.57 4.56 -4.31
N PHE A 179 -5.98 5.06 -5.48
CA PHE A 179 -5.84 6.48 -5.82
C PHE A 179 -6.58 7.38 -4.83
N ILE A 180 -7.83 7.06 -4.49
CA ILE A 180 -8.61 7.84 -3.51
C ILE A 180 -7.96 7.76 -2.14
N ALA A 181 -7.59 6.56 -1.68
CA ALA A 181 -7.02 6.35 -0.35
C ALA A 181 -5.68 7.08 -0.18
N THR A 182 -4.77 7.02 -1.16
CA THR A 182 -3.48 7.73 -1.10
C THR A 182 -3.65 9.25 -1.11
N ASN A 183 -4.67 9.80 -1.78
CA ASN A 183 -4.97 11.23 -1.69
C ASN A 183 -5.55 11.60 -0.31
N ILE A 184 -6.38 10.74 0.30
CA ILE A 184 -6.86 10.95 1.68
C ILE A 184 -5.69 10.86 2.66
N GLU A 185 -4.77 9.94 2.48
CA GLU A 185 -3.54 9.81 3.27
C GLU A 185 -2.71 11.11 3.20
N SER A 186 -2.46 11.62 2.00
CA SER A 186 -1.76 12.88 1.80
C SER A 186 -2.49 14.06 2.47
N LEU A 187 -3.83 14.05 2.48
CA LEU A 187 -4.62 15.05 3.19
C LEU A 187 -4.46 14.94 4.71
N ILE A 188 -4.45 13.72 5.25
CA ILE A 188 -4.19 13.46 6.67
C ILE A 188 -2.79 13.95 7.04
N GLY A 189 -1.77 13.63 6.23
CA GLY A 189 -0.40 14.09 6.41
C GLY A 189 -0.31 15.62 6.48
N ALA A 190 -0.93 16.31 5.51
CA ALA A 190 -0.92 17.76 5.43
C ALA A 190 -1.70 18.49 6.54
N THR A 191 -2.59 17.82 7.26
CA THR A 191 -3.53 18.50 8.19
C THR A 191 -3.48 18.04 9.62
N LEU A 192 -3.31 16.75 9.85
CA LEU A 192 -3.45 16.12 11.17
C LEU A 192 -2.13 15.63 11.75
N GLN A 193 -1.24 15.11 10.91
CA GLN A 193 -0.02 14.45 11.35
C GLN A 193 0.95 15.37 12.09
N GLU A 194 1.03 16.64 11.68
CA GLU A 194 1.80 17.65 12.41
C GLU A 194 1.16 18.08 13.75
N LYS A 195 -0.16 17.88 13.90
CA LYS A 195 -0.89 18.30 15.10
C LYS A 195 -0.94 17.26 16.19
N TYR A 196 -0.84 15.98 15.81
CA TYR A 196 -1.05 14.86 16.72
C TYR A 196 0.15 13.90 16.68
N GLU A 197 1.00 13.95 17.69
CA GLU A 197 2.22 13.11 17.80
C GLU A 197 1.94 11.60 17.79
N TRP A 198 0.74 11.18 18.24
CA TRP A 198 0.33 9.77 18.22
C TRP A 198 -0.02 9.27 16.81
N LEU A 199 -0.24 10.18 15.85
CA LEU A 199 -0.58 9.83 14.47
C LEU A 199 0.71 9.58 13.67
N THR A 200 1.36 8.45 13.98
CA THR A 200 2.60 8.07 13.32
C THR A 200 2.38 7.66 11.86
N ASN A 201 3.44 7.66 11.04
CA ASN A 201 3.36 7.19 9.65
C ASN A 201 2.82 5.77 9.54
N GLU A 202 3.15 4.90 10.47
CA GLU A 202 2.69 3.51 10.48
C GLU A 202 1.18 3.42 10.72
N LEU A 203 0.65 4.26 11.61
CA LEU A 203 -0.78 4.32 11.87
C LEU A 203 -1.53 4.91 10.65
N VAL A 204 -1.00 5.97 10.05
CA VAL A 204 -1.56 6.56 8.83
C VAL A 204 -1.54 5.56 7.68
N ASN A 205 -0.49 4.76 7.53
CA ASN A 205 -0.41 3.66 6.59
C ASN A 205 -1.51 2.60 6.83
N GLY A 206 -1.76 2.24 8.09
CA GLY A 206 -2.85 1.33 8.47
C GLY A 206 -4.23 1.89 8.09
N ILE A 207 -4.46 3.17 8.36
CA ILE A 207 -5.68 3.89 7.96
C ILE A 207 -5.82 3.90 6.44
N ASN A 208 -4.77 4.25 5.73
CA ASN A 208 -4.74 4.29 4.27
C ASN A 208 -5.11 2.94 3.64
N THR A 209 -4.47 1.85 4.07
CA THR A 209 -4.78 0.50 3.57
C THR A 209 -6.21 0.06 3.89
N THR A 210 -6.74 0.47 5.05
CA THR A 210 -8.12 0.20 5.44
C THR A 210 -9.10 0.98 4.55
N ILE A 211 -8.86 2.26 4.31
CA ILE A 211 -9.67 3.09 3.42
C ILE A 211 -9.70 2.47 2.01
N GLY A 212 -8.55 2.07 1.46
CA GLY A 212 -8.48 1.44 0.16
C GLY A 212 -9.28 0.14 0.07
N ALA A 213 -9.17 -0.73 1.09
CA ALA A 213 -9.95 -1.96 1.18
C ALA A 213 -11.46 -1.68 1.22
N VAL A 214 -11.89 -0.75 2.06
CA VAL A 214 -13.31 -0.36 2.21
C VAL A 214 -13.85 0.24 0.93
N ILE A 215 -13.12 1.16 0.30
CA ILE A 215 -13.57 1.81 -0.95
C ILE A 215 -13.75 0.77 -2.06
N ALA A 216 -12.82 -0.17 -2.24
CA ALA A 216 -12.93 -1.22 -3.26
C ALA A 216 -14.19 -2.07 -3.05
N VAL A 217 -14.45 -2.47 -1.79
CA VAL A 217 -15.68 -3.23 -1.44
C VAL A 217 -16.93 -2.41 -1.72
N LEU A 218 -16.96 -1.14 -1.30
CA LEU A 218 -18.12 -0.27 -1.50
C LEU A 218 -18.41 -0.04 -2.99
N ILE A 219 -17.40 0.13 -3.83
CA ILE A 219 -17.56 0.26 -5.28
C ILE A 219 -18.30 -0.97 -5.82
N VAL A 220 -17.81 -2.17 -5.51
CA VAL A 220 -18.41 -3.41 -6.03
C VAL A 220 -19.84 -3.61 -5.49
N GLN A 221 -20.07 -3.34 -4.21
CA GLN A 221 -21.41 -3.43 -3.62
C GLN A 221 -22.40 -2.45 -4.28
N LEU A 222 -21.99 -1.20 -4.50
CA LEU A 222 -22.83 -0.20 -5.18
C LEU A 222 -23.16 -0.64 -6.61
N LEU A 223 -22.18 -1.12 -7.36
CA LEU A 223 -22.41 -1.64 -8.72
C LEU A 223 -23.42 -2.79 -8.73
N GLN A 224 -23.36 -3.70 -7.75
CA GLN A 224 -24.32 -4.79 -7.60
C GLN A 224 -25.73 -4.26 -7.28
N ILE A 225 -25.88 -3.32 -6.36
CA ILE A 225 -27.17 -2.72 -6.00
C ILE A 225 -27.84 -2.05 -7.19
N PHE A 226 -27.08 -1.33 -8.00
CA PHE A 226 -27.61 -0.64 -9.19
C PHE A 226 -27.73 -1.53 -10.42
N ASN A 227 -27.52 -2.85 -10.29
CA ASN A 227 -27.53 -3.80 -11.42
C ASN A 227 -26.68 -3.38 -12.61
N LEU A 228 -25.65 -2.61 -12.37
CA LEU A 228 -24.68 -2.22 -13.39
C LEU A 228 -23.80 -3.45 -13.67
N LYS A 229 -24.25 -4.29 -14.61
CA LYS A 229 -23.49 -5.45 -15.10
C LYS A 229 -22.24 -4.94 -15.85
N LEU A 230 -21.22 -4.53 -15.09
CA LEU A 230 -19.84 -4.39 -15.58
C LEU A 230 -19.05 -5.67 -15.26
N ILE A 231 -19.77 -6.80 -15.24
CA ILE A 231 -19.23 -8.12 -14.93
C ILE A 231 -19.65 -9.07 -16.04
#